data_7c162d507f883d824b8813fcbbe70c2a
#
_entry.id   7c162d507f883d824b8813fcbbe70c2a
#
_cell.length_a   1.000
_cell.length_b   1.000
_cell.length_c   1.000
_cell.angle_alpha   90.00
_cell.angle_beta   90.00
_cell.angle_gamma   90.00
#
_symmetry.space_group_name_H-M   'P 1'
#
loop_
_entity.id
_entity.type
_entity.pdbx_description
1 polymer ?
#
loop_
_entity_poly.entity_id
_entity_poly.type
_entity_poly.pdbx_seq_one_letter_code
_entity_poly.pdbx_strand_id
1 'polypeptide(L)'
;MAGARIVNIEQKGYGAALLGGIQAAKGKYIAMGDADDSYDFTGLEPFLSALRGGAQLVMGNRFKGGIAPGAMPPLHRWLGNPVLSALGRLFFRLPVGDFHCGLRAFDAQAVRNLHLTAPGMEFATEMIAKASFAGLRVEEVPTTLKPDGRGRPPHLRTWRDGWRHLRFMLLFSPEWLFLLPGGTLLLLSLLGISILWKGPFHFGSIGFDIHTMLYCSAGTALGLLAIQWGAMLQWLGITSGMRINPENHWAKILEKMTIAEIGIFIGLSLFIPGIYWSFTLTRHWYMHNFGEISNPQVLRDVIAACTMLVVGAQIIGGSLFSAALKASIDSGFIKIR
;
A
#
# COMPACT_ATOMS: atom_id res chain seq x y z
N MET A 1 1.10 -20.72 42.61
CA MET A 1 1.51 -19.86 41.45
C MET A 1 1.35 -20.68 40.17
N ALA A 2 0.64 -20.17 39.18
CA ALA A 2 0.28 -20.93 37.96
C ALA A 2 1.45 -21.10 36.96
N GLY A 3 2.72 -20.96 37.37
CA GLY A 3 3.89 -21.12 36.47
C GLY A 3 4.11 -19.98 35.44
N ALA A 4 3.33 -18.89 35.51
CA ALA A 4 3.47 -17.76 34.62
C ALA A 4 4.77 -16.97 34.88
N ARG A 5 5.42 -16.51 33.79
CA ARG A 5 6.58 -15.61 33.86
C ARG A 5 6.16 -14.21 33.42
N ILE A 6 6.61 -13.21 34.14
CA ILE A 6 6.42 -11.82 33.79
C ILE A 6 7.65 -11.35 33.00
N VAL A 7 7.42 -10.70 31.86
CA VAL A 7 8.46 -10.04 31.07
C VAL A 7 8.16 -8.54 31.05
N ASN A 8 9.01 -7.76 31.66
CA ASN A 8 8.90 -6.31 31.68
C ASN A 8 9.47 -5.72 30.39
N ILE A 9 8.67 -4.94 29.68
CA ILE A 9 9.06 -4.23 28.47
C ILE A 9 9.03 -2.72 28.73
N GLU A 10 10.15 -2.06 28.51
CA GLU A 10 10.28 -0.61 28.75
C GLU A 10 9.43 0.21 27.77
N GLN A 11 9.40 -0.24 26.51
CA GLN A 11 8.63 0.45 25.47
C GLN A 11 7.14 0.20 25.66
N LYS A 12 6.39 1.29 25.84
CA LYS A 12 4.92 1.21 25.95
C LYS A 12 4.28 0.96 24.59
N GLY A 13 3.34 0.04 24.55
CA GLY A 13 2.52 -0.24 23.36
C GLY A 13 2.06 -1.70 23.28
N TYR A 14 0.94 -1.91 22.61
CA TYR A 14 0.38 -3.25 22.40
C TYR A 14 1.37 -4.15 21.64
N GLY A 15 1.88 -3.68 20.51
CA GLY A 15 2.86 -4.41 19.70
C GLY A 15 4.19 -4.59 20.43
N ALA A 16 4.65 -3.59 21.18
CA ALA A 16 5.87 -3.71 21.96
C ALA A 16 5.79 -4.81 23.02
N ALA A 17 4.66 -4.92 23.71
CA ALA A 17 4.42 -5.99 24.69
C ALA A 17 4.41 -7.38 24.03
N LEU A 18 3.77 -7.51 22.87
CA LEU A 18 3.73 -8.76 22.10
C LEU A 18 5.10 -9.14 21.56
N LEU A 19 5.88 -8.19 21.02
CA LEU A 19 7.24 -8.43 20.55
C LEU A 19 8.15 -8.95 21.66
N GLY A 20 8.11 -8.31 22.82
CA GLY A 20 8.87 -8.77 23.99
C GLY A 20 8.44 -10.17 24.44
N GLY A 21 7.15 -10.46 24.44
CA GLY A 21 6.63 -11.80 24.71
C GLY A 21 7.10 -12.85 23.72
N ILE A 22 7.09 -12.55 22.41
CA ILE A 22 7.58 -13.43 21.34
C ILE A 22 9.08 -13.70 21.48
N GLN A 23 9.86 -12.68 21.82
CA GLN A 23 11.29 -12.85 22.04
C GLN A 23 11.61 -13.71 23.27
N ALA A 24 10.85 -13.53 24.36
CA ALA A 24 11.02 -14.26 25.61
C ALA A 24 10.45 -15.69 25.57
N ALA A 25 9.59 -16.01 24.61
CA ALA A 25 8.98 -17.33 24.47
C ALA A 25 10.03 -18.38 24.06
N LYS A 26 9.96 -19.59 24.67
CA LYS A 26 10.91 -20.69 24.43
C LYS A 26 10.31 -21.81 23.56
N GLY A 27 9.00 -21.80 23.34
CA GLY A 27 8.31 -22.84 22.58
C GLY A 27 8.61 -22.79 21.09
N LYS A 28 8.54 -23.94 20.41
CA LYS A 28 8.56 -24.03 18.96
C LYS A 28 7.35 -23.30 18.35
N TYR A 29 6.19 -23.48 18.98
CA TYR A 29 4.97 -22.77 18.64
C TYR A 29 4.62 -21.78 19.74
N ILE A 30 4.13 -20.62 19.36
CA ILE A 30 3.72 -19.56 20.27
C ILE A 30 2.24 -19.26 19.98
N ALA A 31 1.42 -19.25 21.03
CA ALA A 31 0.09 -18.69 20.96
C ALA A 31 0.07 -17.33 21.64
N MET A 32 -0.56 -16.35 21.02
CA MET A 32 -0.77 -15.01 21.57
C MET A 32 -2.26 -14.69 21.63
N GLY A 33 -2.65 -13.89 22.60
CA GLY A 33 -4.02 -13.41 22.74
C GLY A 33 -4.12 -12.33 23.80
N ASP A 34 -5.25 -11.63 23.83
CA ASP A 34 -5.50 -10.57 24.78
C ASP A 34 -5.75 -11.15 26.18
N ALA A 35 -5.16 -10.51 27.21
CA ALA A 35 -5.26 -10.94 28.61
C ALA A 35 -6.49 -10.33 29.30
N ASP A 36 -7.66 -10.41 28.67
CA ASP A 36 -8.92 -9.79 29.12
C ASP A 36 -10.08 -10.78 29.22
N ASP A 37 -9.76 -12.06 29.16
CA ASP A 37 -10.73 -13.17 29.21
C ASP A 37 -11.71 -13.22 28.02
N SER A 38 -11.44 -12.42 26.98
CA SER A 38 -12.28 -12.41 25.76
C SER A 38 -12.10 -13.67 24.89
N TYR A 39 -10.97 -14.38 25.02
CA TYR A 39 -10.66 -15.60 24.29
C TYR A 39 -10.51 -16.81 25.19
N ASP A 40 -10.93 -17.97 24.70
CA ASP A 40 -10.78 -19.24 25.36
C ASP A 40 -9.45 -19.92 24.98
N PHE A 41 -8.48 -19.87 25.89
CA PHE A 41 -7.17 -20.50 25.70
C PHE A 41 -7.19 -22.03 25.90
N THR A 42 -8.29 -22.61 26.36
CA THR A 42 -8.42 -24.07 26.44
C THR A 42 -8.67 -24.71 25.08
N GLY A 43 -9.19 -23.94 24.12
CA GLY A 43 -9.48 -24.34 22.75
C GLY A 43 -8.31 -24.19 21.77
N LEU A 44 -7.05 -24.33 22.20
CA LEU A 44 -5.88 -24.12 21.31
C LEU A 44 -5.51 -25.35 20.46
N GLU A 45 -6.11 -26.53 20.69
CA GLU A 45 -5.76 -27.76 19.93
C GLU A 45 -5.95 -27.63 18.41
N PRO A 46 -7.01 -26.98 17.86
CA PRO A 46 -7.12 -26.74 16.41
C PRO A 46 -5.98 -25.89 15.85
N PHE A 47 -5.50 -24.89 16.61
CA PHE A 47 -4.36 -24.06 16.22
C PHE A 47 -3.07 -24.89 16.16
N LEU A 48 -2.85 -25.72 17.17
CA LEU A 48 -1.68 -26.60 17.24
C LEU A 48 -1.71 -27.65 16.13
N SER A 49 -2.87 -28.21 15.84
CA SER A 49 -3.07 -29.16 14.74
C SER A 49 -2.73 -28.54 13.39
N ALA A 50 -3.20 -27.30 13.11
CA ALA A 50 -2.87 -26.58 11.89
C ALA A 50 -1.36 -26.31 11.77
N LEU A 51 -0.70 -25.90 12.88
CA LEU A 51 0.75 -25.67 12.91
C LEU A 51 1.52 -26.99 12.67
N ARG A 52 1.10 -28.10 13.25
CA ARG A 52 1.68 -29.43 13.00
C ARG A 52 1.43 -29.88 11.56
N GLY A 53 0.31 -29.45 10.94
CA GLY A 53 -0.02 -29.65 9.53
C GLY A 53 0.80 -28.79 8.56
N GLY A 54 1.73 -27.94 9.08
CA GLY A 54 2.65 -27.13 8.28
C GLY A 54 2.23 -25.69 8.10
N ALA A 55 1.14 -25.21 8.73
CA ALA A 55 0.87 -23.78 8.81
C ALA A 55 1.98 -23.10 9.63
N GLN A 56 2.34 -21.88 9.24
CA GLN A 56 3.37 -21.08 9.92
C GLN A 56 2.76 -19.93 10.73
N LEU A 57 1.55 -19.51 10.34
CA LEU A 57 0.71 -18.58 11.09
C LEU A 57 -0.74 -19.08 11.04
N VAL A 58 -1.38 -19.17 12.21
CA VAL A 58 -2.78 -19.57 12.35
C VAL A 58 -3.54 -18.43 13.02
N MET A 59 -4.56 -17.95 12.33
CA MET A 59 -5.42 -16.86 12.78
C MET A 59 -6.72 -17.40 13.36
N GLY A 60 -7.15 -16.87 14.49
CA GLY A 60 -8.53 -17.07 14.92
C GLY A 60 -9.50 -16.34 13.98
N ASN A 61 -10.69 -16.91 13.77
CA ASN A 61 -11.77 -16.25 13.04
C ASN A 61 -13.02 -16.19 13.91
N ARG A 62 -13.31 -15.01 14.44
CA ARG A 62 -14.45 -14.76 15.34
C ARG A 62 -15.79 -14.81 14.60
N PHE A 63 -15.79 -14.49 13.32
CA PHE A 63 -17.02 -14.55 12.49
C PHE A 63 -17.42 -16.00 12.18
N LYS A 64 -16.46 -16.92 12.10
CA LYS A 64 -16.71 -18.36 11.93
C LYS A 64 -17.00 -19.08 13.24
N GLY A 65 -16.35 -18.66 14.34
CA GLY A 65 -16.46 -19.33 15.63
C GLY A 65 -17.58 -18.80 16.53
N GLY A 66 -18.04 -17.58 16.28
CA GLY A 66 -19.13 -16.94 16.99
C GLY A 66 -18.70 -15.77 17.88
N ILE A 67 -19.51 -14.73 17.87
CA ILE A 67 -19.33 -13.51 18.65
C ILE A 67 -20.50 -13.41 19.62
N ALA A 68 -20.20 -13.54 20.91
CA ALA A 68 -21.21 -13.46 21.97
C ALA A 68 -21.88 -12.07 22.00
N PRO A 69 -23.14 -11.96 22.46
CA PRO A 69 -23.80 -10.68 22.61
C PRO A 69 -22.98 -9.70 23.46
N GLY A 70 -22.81 -8.46 22.98
CA GLY A 70 -22.03 -7.43 23.67
C GLY A 70 -20.50 -7.54 23.54
N ALA A 71 -19.96 -8.63 22.98
CA ALA A 71 -18.51 -8.82 22.85
C ALA A 71 -17.85 -7.92 21.77
N MET A 72 -18.61 -7.44 20.82
CA MET A 72 -18.10 -6.57 19.75
C MET A 72 -19.12 -5.47 19.44
N PRO A 73 -18.69 -4.18 19.38
CA PRO A 73 -19.58 -3.09 18.97
C PRO A 73 -20.17 -3.33 17.58
N PRO A 74 -21.44 -2.96 17.32
CA PRO A 74 -22.10 -3.20 16.03
C PRO A 74 -21.33 -2.64 14.84
N LEU A 75 -20.77 -1.44 14.97
CA LEU A 75 -19.97 -0.80 13.89
C LEU A 75 -18.72 -1.62 13.55
N HIS A 76 -18.05 -2.22 14.54
CA HIS A 76 -16.90 -3.10 14.30
C HIS A 76 -17.34 -4.44 13.70
N ARG A 77 -18.49 -4.98 14.16
CA ARG A 77 -18.99 -6.28 13.71
C ARG A 77 -19.44 -6.27 12.26
N TRP A 78 -20.19 -5.22 11.85
CA TRP A 78 -20.88 -5.21 10.56
C TRP A 78 -20.16 -4.38 9.49
N LEU A 79 -19.33 -3.43 9.87
CA LEU A 79 -18.65 -2.54 8.92
C LEU A 79 -17.11 -2.62 9.07
N GLY A 80 -16.56 -2.24 10.22
CA GLY A 80 -15.12 -2.04 10.38
C GLY A 80 -14.29 -3.28 10.07
N ASN A 81 -14.49 -4.38 10.81
CA ASN A 81 -13.71 -5.59 10.61
C ASN A 81 -13.99 -6.26 9.25
N PRO A 82 -15.23 -6.40 8.76
CA PRO A 82 -15.48 -6.96 7.44
C PRO A 82 -14.81 -6.17 6.30
N VAL A 83 -14.93 -4.83 6.30
CA VAL A 83 -14.33 -3.97 5.27
C VAL A 83 -12.80 -4.03 5.33
N LEU A 84 -12.21 -3.85 6.50
CA LEU A 84 -10.75 -3.92 6.65
C LEU A 84 -10.19 -5.31 6.32
N SER A 85 -10.91 -6.39 6.69
CA SER A 85 -10.51 -7.74 6.32
C SER A 85 -10.65 -7.99 4.80
N ALA A 86 -11.68 -7.43 4.16
CA ALA A 86 -11.84 -7.51 2.71
C ALA A 86 -10.70 -6.78 1.98
N LEU A 87 -10.36 -5.57 2.43
CA LEU A 87 -9.21 -4.81 1.91
C LEU A 87 -7.89 -5.56 2.17
N GLY A 88 -7.72 -6.14 3.36
CA GLY A 88 -6.54 -6.95 3.67
C GLY A 88 -6.40 -8.17 2.76
N ARG A 89 -7.49 -8.90 2.48
CA ARG A 89 -7.49 -9.99 1.49
C ARG A 89 -7.08 -9.51 0.10
N LEU A 90 -7.61 -8.37 -0.31
CA LEU A 90 -7.30 -7.78 -1.61
C LEU A 90 -5.84 -7.36 -1.71
N PHE A 91 -5.32 -6.68 -0.69
CA PHE A 91 -3.97 -6.10 -0.70
C PHE A 91 -2.88 -7.15 -0.49
N PHE A 92 -3.12 -8.09 0.42
CA PHE A 92 -2.11 -9.09 0.80
C PHE A 92 -2.36 -10.48 0.19
N ARG A 93 -3.46 -10.67 -0.55
CA ARG A 93 -3.79 -11.93 -1.25
C ARG A 93 -3.80 -13.16 -0.31
N LEU A 94 -4.18 -12.96 0.95
CA LEU A 94 -4.32 -14.03 1.93
C LEU A 94 -5.80 -14.40 2.14
N PRO A 95 -6.16 -15.68 2.22
CA PRO A 95 -7.54 -16.14 2.44
C PRO A 95 -7.95 -16.03 3.91
N VAL A 96 -7.71 -14.86 4.53
CA VAL A 96 -8.01 -14.59 5.94
C VAL A 96 -9.31 -13.77 6.04
N GLY A 97 -10.29 -14.26 6.80
CA GLY A 97 -11.58 -13.60 6.98
C GLY A 97 -11.62 -12.64 8.16
N ASP A 98 -10.77 -12.82 9.17
CA ASP A 98 -10.69 -11.95 10.36
C ASP A 98 -9.25 -11.46 10.62
N PHE A 99 -8.86 -10.40 9.93
CA PHE A 99 -7.52 -9.79 10.04
C PHE A 99 -7.19 -9.25 11.43
N HIS A 100 -8.21 -8.95 12.24
CA HIS A 100 -8.05 -8.26 13.52
C HIS A 100 -8.32 -9.17 14.73
N CYS A 101 -8.40 -10.49 14.53
CA CYS A 101 -8.48 -11.41 15.65
C CYS A 101 -7.20 -11.35 16.49
N GLY A 102 -7.34 -11.16 17.80
CA GLY A 102 -6.23 -11.14 18.75
C GLY A 102 -5.65 -12.51 19.03
N LEU A 103 -6.46 -13.59 18.97
CA LEU A 103 -5.99 -14.95 19.19
C LEU A 103 -5.30 -15.47 17.91
N ARG A 104 -4.00 -15.74 18.01
CA ARG A 104 -3.15 -16.25 16.95
C ARG A 104 -2.17 -17.27 17.49
N ALA A 105 -1.78 -18.22 16.64
CA ALA A 105 -0.67 -19.11 16.95
C ALA A 105 0.27 -19.22 15.74
N PHE A 106 1.55 -19.40 15.98
CA PHE A 106 2.53 -19.38 14.91
C PHE A 106 3.81 -20.16 15.27
N ASP A 107 4.54 -20.53 14.25
CA ASP A 107 5.90 -21.03 14.39
C ASP A 107 6.81 -19.88 14.84
N ALA A 108 7.52 -20.08 15.94
CA ALA A 108 8.35 -19.05 16.57
C ALA A 108 9.44 -18.52 15.65
N GLN A 109 10.10 -19.39 14.88
CA GLN A 109 11.19 -19.03 14.00
C GLN A 109 10.65 -18.28 12.76
N ALA A 110 9.55 -18.75 12.19
CA ALA A 110 8.92 -18.11 11.04
C ALA A 110 8.55 -16.66 11.35
N VAL A 111 7.92 -16.40 12.51
CA VAL A 111 7.50 -15.05 12.89
C VAL A 111 8.69 -14.17 13.35
N ARG A 112 9.70 -14.71 14.01
CA ARG A 112 10.92 -13.95 14.33
C ARG A 112 11.63 -13.47 13.08
N ASN A 113 11.67 -14.27 12.02
CA ASN A 113 12.27 -13.91 10.73
C ASN A 113 11.49 -12.80 9.98
N LEU A 114 10.26 -12.50 10.40
CA LEU A 114 9.50 -11.36 9.83
C LEU A 114 10.03 -9.99 10.29
N HIS A 115 10.88 -9.94 11.31
CA HIS A 115 11.43 -8.70 11.87
C HIS A 115 10.35 -7.65 12.12
N LEU A 116 9.32 -8.01 12.91
CA LEU A 116 8.22 -7.12 13.26
C LEU A 116 8.74 -5.96 14.11
N THR A 117 8.25 -4.75 13.85
CA THR A 117 8.77 -3.51 14.48
C THR A 117 7.68 -2.60 15.02
N ALA A 118 6.43 -2.78 14.63
CA ALA A 118 5.33 -1.90 15.00
C ALA A 118 5.01 -1.99 16.52
N PRO A 119 5.17 -0.90 17.28
CA PRO A 119 4.93 -0.93 18.73
C PRO A 119 3.46 -0.80 19.12
N GLY A 120 2.58 -0.36 18.21
CA GLY A 120 1.17 -0.08 18.47
C GLY A 120 0.21 -1.18 18.02
N MET A 121 -1.06 -0.81 17.83
CA MET A 121 -2.12 -1.72 17.37
C MET A 121 -1.91 -2.20 15.93
N GLU A 122 -1.14 -1.48 15.13
CA GLU A 122 -0.72 -1.82 13.77
C GLU A 122 0.12 -3.09 13.70
N PHE A 123 0.70 -3.57 14.80
CA PHE A 123 1.40 -4.84 14.91
C PHE A 123 0.58 -6.01 14.34
N ALA A 124 -0.72 -6.03 14.62
CA ALA A 124 -1.61 -7.07 14.13
C ALA A 124 -1.66 -7.11 12.59
N THR A 125 -1.65 -5.95 11.94
CA THR A 125 -1.64 -5.80 10.48
C THR A 125 -0.26 -6.04 9.89
N GLU A 126 0.81 -5.57 10.57
CA GLU A 126 2.20 -5.80 10.16
C GLU A 126 2.52 -7.30 10.07
N MET A 127 2.13 -8.06 11.08
CA MET A 127 2.37 -9.50 11.10
C MET A 127 1.78 -10.19 9.88
N ILE A 128 0.52 -9.87 9.54
CA ILE A 128 -0.16 -10.50 8.40
C ILE A 128 0.46 -10.04 7.08
N ALA A 129 0.74 -8.74 6.93
CA ALA A 129 1.34 -8.18 5.73
C ALA A 129 2.71 -8.82 5.45
N LYS A 130 3.59 -8.85 6.46
CA LYS A 130 4.91 -9.46 6.34
C LYS A 130 4.86 -10.98 6.16
N ALA A 131 3.90 -11.67 6.80
CA ALA A 131 3.66 -13.10 6.58
C ALA A 131 3.28 -13.39 5.11
N SER A 132 2.42 -12.55 4.53
CA SER A 132 2.08 -12.64 3.11
C SER A 132 3.30 -12.43 2.21
N PHE A 133 4.07 -11.37 2.44
CA PHE A 133 5.26 -11.07 1.63
C PHE A 133 6.35 -12.14 1.74
N ALA A 134 6.47 -12.78 2.92
CA ALA A 134 7.37 -13.90 3.14
C ALA A 134 6.85 -15.24 2.57
N GLY A 135 5.65 -15.26 2.01
CA GLY A 135 5.04 -16.47 1.48
C GLY A 135 4.70 -17.52 2.57
N LEU A 136 4.48 -17.08 3.82
CA LEU A 136 4.12 -18.00 4.90
C LEU A 136 2.76 -18.65 4.64
N ARG A 137 2.65 -19.94 4.96
CA ARG A 137 1.36 -20.64 4.95
C ARG A 137 0.51 -20.17 6.12
N VAL A 138 -0.56 -19.41 5.81
CA VAL A 138 -1.50 -18.84 6.77
C VAL A 138 -2.81 -19.61 6.73
N GLU A 139 -3.31 -20.06 7.88
CA GLU A 139 -4.58 -20.75 8.03
C GLU A 139 -5.48 -20.05 9.04
N GLU A 140 -6.79 -20.34 8.99
CA GLU A 140 -7.77 -19.84 9.94
C GLU A 140 -8.44 -20.96 10.73
N VAL A 141 -8.66 -20.69 12.01
CA VAL A 141 -9.41 -21.57 12.92
C VAL A 141 -10.60 -20.81 13.49
N PRO A 142 -11.83 -21.38 13.49
CA PRO A 142 -12.98 -20.79 14.17
C PRO A 142 -12.66 -20.52 15.64
N THR A 143 -12.96 -19.30 16.11
CA THR A 143 -12.65 -18.87 17.47
C THR A 143 -13.80 -18.05 18.04
N THR A 144 -14.23 -18.37 19.24
CA THR A 144 -15.29 -17.61 19.93
C THR A 144 -14.73 -16.33 20.53
N LEU A 145 -15.54 -15.27 20.54
CA LEU A 145 -15.26 -14.03 21.25
C LEU A 145 -16.30 -13.81 22.35
N LYS A 146 -15.86 -13.67 23.59
CA LYS A 146 -16.68 -13.32 24.75
C LYS A 146 -16.51 -11.82 25.08
N PRO A 147 -17.46 -11.21 25.81
CA PRO A 147 -17.25 -9.89 26.39
C PRO A 147 -16.00 -9.85 27.27
N ASP A 148 -15.25 -8.75 27.23
CA ASP A 148 -14.08 -8.60 28.07
C ASP A 148 -14.48 -8.54 29.57
N GLY A 149 -13.66 -9.15 30.42
CA GLY A 149 -13.86 -9.19 31.88
C GLY A 149 -13.37 -7.92 32.62
N ARG A 150 -12.93 -6.88 31.88
CA ARG A 150 -12.19 -5.75 32.48
C ARG A 150 -13.04 -4.71 33.19
N GLY A 151 -14.36 -4.65 32.98
CA GLY A 151 -15.24 -3.65 33.57
C GLY A 151 -14.91 -2.19 33.23
N ARG A 152 -14.07 -1.96 32.20
CA ARG A 152 -13.64 -0.64 31.70
C ARG A 152 -14.08 -0.45 30.26
N PRO A 153 -14.34 0.81 29.82
CA PRO A 153 -14.59 1.08 28.41
C PRO A 153 -13.38 0.62 27.55
N PRO A 154 -13.63 0.07 26.35
CA PRO A 154 -12.55 -0.34 25.45
C PRO A 154 -11.66 0.86 25.10
N HIS A 155 -10.34 0.65 25.11
CA HIS A 155 -9.37 1.67 24.72
C HIS A 155 -9.36 2.00 23.23
N LEU A 156 -10.06 1.20 22.40
CA LEU A 156 -10.16 1.35 20.96
C LEU A 156 -11.05 2.54 20.59
N ARG A 157 -10.47 3.50 19.90
CA ARG A 157 -11.20 4.62 19.28
C ARG A 157 -11.48 4.25 17.83
N THR A 158 -12.72 3.85 17.52
CA THR A 158 -13.15 3.25 16.26
C THR A 158 -12.60 3.91 15.00
N TRP A 159 -12.82 5.22 14.85
CA TRP A 159 -12.37 5.93 13.64
C TRP A 159 -10.87 6.13 13.58
N ARG A 160 -10.23 6.49 14.70
CA ARG A 160 -8.79 6.73 14.75
C ARG A 160 -8.00 5.45 14.52
N ASP A 161 -8.41 4.36 15.14
CA ASP A 161 -7.69 3.10 15.03
C ASP A 161 -8.02 2.40 13.71
N GLY A 162 -9.27 2.49 13.21
CA GLY A 162 -9.64 2.07 11.86
C GLY A 162 -8.84 2.79 10.78
N TRP A 163 -8.67 4.12 10.90
CA TRP A 163 -7.81 4.89 9.99
C TRP A 163 -6.33 4.47 10.07
N ARG A 164 -5.80 4.20 11.27
CA ARG A 164 -4.43 3.70 11.43
C ARG A 164 -4.21 2.37 10.71
N HIS A 165 -5.14 1.43 10.86
CA HIS A 165 -5.07 0.15 10.15
C HIS A 165 -5.15 0.33 8.63
N LEU A 166 -6.11 1.10 8.13
CA LEU A 166 -6.24 1.37 6.72
C LEU A 166 -5.00 2.06 6.14
N ARG A 167 -4.52 3.11 6.80
CA ARG A 167 -3.29 3.82 6.42
C ARG A 167 -2.09 2.87 6.36
N PHE A 168 -1.95 2.00 7.35
CA PHE A 168 -0.87 1.02 7.38
C PHE A 168 -0.99 0.04 6.21
N MET A 169 -2.17 -0.51 5.95
CA MET A 169 -2.41 -1.38 4.80
C MET A 169 -2.06 -0.72 3.47
N LEU A 170 -2.47 0.54 3.28
CA LEU A 170 -2.17 1.30 2.07
C LEU A 170 -0.66 1.54 1.88
N LEU A 171 0.07 1.87 2.96
CA LEU A 171 1.52 2.06 2.91
C LEU A 171 2.27 0.77 2.57
N PHE A 172 1.75 -0.38 3.01
CA PHE A 172 2.32 -1.68 2.64
C PHE A 172 1.90 -2.18 1.26
N SER A 173 0.97 -1.51 0.60
CA SER A 173 0.42 -1.92 -0.70
C SER A 173 0.41 -0.77 -1.71
N PRO A 174 1.59 -0.21 -2.08
CA PRO A 174 1.70 0.89 -3.03
C PRO A 174 1.13 0.54 -4.42
N GLU A 175 0.98 -0.74 -4.75
CA GLU A 175 0.31 -1.18 -5.96
C GLU A 175 -1.15 -0.70 -6.02
N TRP A 176 -1.86 -0.83 -4.92
CA TRP A 176 -3.28 -0.46 -4.83
C TRP A 176 -3.49 1.04 -4.63
N LEU A 177 -2.55 1.71 -3.94
CA LEU A 177 -2.66 3.14 -3.65
C LEU A 177 -2.22 4.01 -4.83
N PHE A 178 -1.17 3.60 -5.55
CA PHE A 178 -0.51 4.43 -6.55
C PHE A 178 -0.41 3.78 -7.93
N LEU A 179 0.08 2.53 -8.04
CA LEU A 179 0.39 1.95 -9.34
C LEU A 179 -0.86 1.65 -10.15
N LEU A 180 -1.87 1.01 -9.56
CA LEU A 180 -3.11 0.68 -10.26
C LEU A 180 -3.91 1.95 -10.63
N PRO A 181 -4.26 2.86 -9.69
CA PRO A 181 -5.00 4.07 -10.05
C PRO A 181 -4.19 5.01 -10.94
N GLY A 182 -2.87 5.14 -10.70
CA GLY A 182 -1.99 5.94 -11.55
C GLY A 182 -1.87 5.38 -12.97
N GLY A 183 -1.71 4.07 -13.10
CA GLY A 183 -1.64 3.39 -14.39
C GLY A 183 -2.94 3.49 -15.18
N THR A 184 -4.08 3.30 -14.53
CA THR A 184 -5.39 3.47 -15.17
C THR A 184 -5.65 4.91 -15.60
N LEU A 185 -5.33 5.87 -14.73
CA LEU A 185 -5.46 7.30 -15.05
C LEU A 185 -4.56 7.69 -16.22
N LEU A 186 -3.29 7.26 -16.21
CA LEU A 186 -2.34 7.51 -17.30
C LEU A 186 -2.85 6.93 -18.62
N LEU A 187 -3.27 5.67 -18.62
CA LEU A 187 -3.75 4.98 -19.82
C LEU A 187 -4.99 5.66 -20.41
N LEU A 188 -6.01 5.94 -19.59
CA LEU A 188 -7.24 6.59 -20.02
C LEU A 188 -6.98 8.01 -20.51
N SER A 189 -6.06 8.75 -19.87
CA SER A 189 -5.70 10.10 -20.24
C SER A 189 -4.93 10.13 -21.58
N LEU A 190 -3.97 9.24 -21.80
CA LEU A 190 -3.25 9.14 -23.07
C LEU A 190 -4.20 8.74 -24.21
N LEU A 191 -5.12 7.81 -23.95
CA LEU A 191 -6.16 7.45 -24.92
C LEU A 191 -7.05 8.66 -25.25
N GLY A 192 -7.49 9.41 -24.23
CA GLY A 192 -8.28 10.62 -24.40
C GLY A 192 -7.56 11.68 -25.24
N ILE A 193 -6.28 11.98 -24.95
CA ILE A 193 -5.45 12.88 -25.75
C ILE A 193 -5.37 12.39 -27.21
N SER A 194 -5.11 11.10 -27.42
CA SER A 194 -4.94 10.53 -28.76
C SER A 194 -6.20 10.65 -29.63
N ILE A 195 -7.37 10.46 -29.02
CA ILE A 195 -8.66 10.61 -29.71
C ILE A 195 -8.95 12.09 -29.99
N LEU A 196 -8.84 12.95 -28.99
CA LEU A 196 -9.25 14.35 -29.04
C LEU A 196 -8.26 15.22 -29.81
N TRP A 197 -7.04 14.78 -30.03
CA TRP A 197 -6.08 15.47 -30.87
C TRP A 197 -6.52 15.55 -32.34
N LYS A 198 -7.25 14.56 -32.83
CA LYS A 198 -7.78 14.55 -34.20
C LYS A 198 -9.03 15.42 -34.38
N GLY A 199 -9.70 15.79 -33.29
CA GLY A 199 -10.93 16.58 -33.30
C GLY A 199 -11.87 16.22 -32.15
N PRO A 200 -13.03 16.88 -32.09
CA PRO A 200 -14.03 16.60 -31.07
C PRO A 200 -14.61 15.17 -31.25
N PHE A 201 -14.87 14.51 -30.13
CA PHE A 201 -15.50 13.19 -30.11
C PHE A 201 -16.88 13.29 -29.44
N HIS A 202 -17.90 12.72 -30.09
CA HIS A 202 -19.26 12.73 -29.60
C HIS A 202 -19.73 11.33 -29.21
N PHE A 203 -20.33 11.22 -28.02
CA PHE A 203 -20.97 10.00 -27.58
C PHE A 203 -22.44 10.34 -27.18
N GLY A 204 -23.37 10.02 -28.06
CA GLY A 204 -24.77 10.46 -27.93
C GLY A 204 -24.87 12.00 -27.96
N SER A 205 -25.46 12.58 -26.92
CA SER A 205 -25.59 14.03 -26.77
C SER A 205 -24.38 14.70 -26.09
N ILE A 206 -23.37 13.93 -25.67
CA ILE A 206 -22.20 14.44 -24.95
C ILE A 206 -21.06 14.67 -25.94
N GLY A 207 -20.56 15.89 -26.02
CA GLY A 207 -19.40 16.27 -26.81
C GLY A 207 -18.15 16.40 -25.95
N PHE A 208 -17.11 15.67 -26.30
CA PHE A 208 -15.78 15.77 -25.71
C PHE A 208 -14.86 16.55 -26.67
N ASP A 209 -14.23 17.59 -26.17
CA ASP A 209 -13.38 18.46 -26.98
C ASP A 209 -12.18 18.95 -26.17
N ILE A 210 -11.62 20.10 -26.52
CA ILE A 210 -10.41 20.71 -25.95
C ILE A 210 -10.42 20.75 -24.43
N HIS A 211 -11.57 21.07 -23.79
CA HIS A 211 -11.68 21.06 -22.33
C HIS A 211 -11.37 19.68 -21.75
N THR A 212 -11.92 18.62 -22.37
CA THR A 212 -11.64 17.25 -21.95
C THR A 212 -10.19 16.87 -22.21
N MET A 213 -9.61 17.32 -23.33
CA MET A 213 -8.20 17.09 -23.64
C MET A 213 -7.27 17.73 -22.60
N LEU A 214 -7.63 18.91 -22.07
CA LEU A 214 -6.87 19.55 -20.98
C LEU A 214 -6.92 18.73 -19.69
N TYR A 215 -8.08 18.17 -19.32
CA TYR A 215 -8.16 17.26 -18.19
C TYR A 215 -7.38 15.96 -18.40
N CYS A 216 -7.37 15.43 -19.61
CA CYS A 216 -6.53 14.30 -19.97
C CYS A 216 -5.02 14.62 -19.87
N SER A 217 -4.60 15.83 -20.25
CA SER A 217 -3.22 16.31 -20.05
C SER A 217 -2.84 16.31 -18.57
N ALA A 218 -3.68 16.89 -17.72
CA ALA A 218 -3.49 16.87 -16.27
C ALA A 218 -3.49 15.44 -15.71
N GLY A 219 -4.42 14.59 -16.18
CA GLY A 219 -4.49 13.18 -15.80
C GLY A 219 -3.25 12.39 -16.19
N THR A 220 -2.64 12.68 -17.34
CA THR A 220 -1.36 12.09 -17.77
C THR A 220 -0.25 12.41 -16.78
N ALA A 221 -0.10 13.68 -16.38
CA ALA A 221 0.90 14.09 -15.41
C ALA A 221 0.65 13.48 -14.03
N LEU A 222 -0.59 13.52 -13.54
CA LEU A 222 -0.94 12.94 -12.23
C LEU A 222 -0.79 11.42 -12.20
N GLY A 223 -1.18 10.72 -13.26
CA GLY A 223 -1.04 9.28 -13.39
C GLY A 223 0.43 8.85 -13.37
N LEU A 224 1.28 9.56 -14.10
CA LEU A 224 2.72 9.32 -14.10
C LEU A 224 3.35 9.60 -12.72
N LEU A 225 2.95 10.70 -12.07
CA LEU A 225 3.41 11.03 -10.72
C LEU A 225 3.06 9.93 -9.71
N ALA A 226 1.84 9.42 -9.77
CA ALA A 226 1.41 8.32 -8.93
C ALA A 226 2.25 7.05 -9.18
N ILE A 227 2.52 6.71 -10.45
CA ILE A 227 3.39 5.57 -10.79
C ILE A 227 4.81 5.76 -10.21
N GLN A 228 5.39 6.95 -10.34
CA GLN A 228 6.73 7.24 -9.79
C GLN A 228 6.75 7.09 -8.26
N TRP A 229 5.76 7.62 -7.56
CA TRP A 229 5.65 7.45 -6.10
C TRP A 229 5.43 5.99 -5.70
N GLY A 230 4.58 5.27 -6.43
CA GLY A 230 4.35 3.86 -6.20
C GLY A 230 5.61 3.01 -6.37
N ALA A 231 6.37 3.27 -7.44
CA ALA A 231 7.64 2.61 -7.71
C ALA A 231 8.66 2.87 -6.60
N MET A 232 8.78 4.13 -6.19
CA MET A 232 9.70 4.56 -5.15
C MET A 232 9.35 3.94 -3.78
N LEU A 233 8.06 3.93 -3.40
CA LEU A 233 7.60 3.29 -2.16
C LEU A 233 7.81 1.78 -2.19
N GLN A 234 7.63 1.14 -3.33
CA GLN A 234 7.92 -0.28 -3.50
C GLN A 234 9.40 -0.58 -3.29
N TRP A 235 10.27 0.19 -3.95
CA TRP A 235 11.71 0.05 -3.81
C TRP A 235 12.16 0.31 -2.36
N LEU A 236 11.65 1.37 -1.72
CA LEU A 236 11.93 1.69 -0.33
C LEU A 236 11.45 0.57 0.61
N GLY A 237 10.28 -0.03 0.36
CA GLY A 237 9.76 -1.15 1.14
C GLY A 237 10.66 -2.41 1.06
N ILE A 238 11.30 -2.66 -0.08
CA ILE A 238 12.24 -3.76 -0.26
C ILE A 238 13.55 -3.47 0.48
N THR A 239 14.14 -2.29 0.29
CA THR A 239 15.42 -1.91 0.89
C THR A 239 15.35 -1.77 2.41
N SER A 240 14.21 -1.35 2.96
CA SER A 240 13.98 -1.27 4.41
C SER A 240 13.65 -2.63 5.08
N GLY A 241 13.59 -3.72 4.31
CA GLY A 241 13.19 -5.03 4.84
C GLY A 241 11.72 -5.14 5.24
N MET A 242 10.90 -4.13 4.92
CA MET A 242 9.44 -4.20 5.14
C MET A 242 8.79 -5.21 4.19
N ARG A 243 9.36 -5.43 3.02
CA ARG A 243 8.93 -6.43 2.02
C ARG A 243 10.03 -7.45 1.83
N ILE A 244 9.74 -8.71 2.12
CA ILE A 244 10.72 -9.80 2.16
C ILE A 244 10.86 -10.52 0.80
N ASN A 245 9.96 -10.29 -0.16
CA ASN A 245 9.99 -11.02 -1.44
C ASN A 245 10.50 -10.17 -2.61
N PRO A 246 11.79 -10.32 -3.01
CA PRO A 246 12.38 -9.62 -4.16
C PRO A 246 12.01 -10.26 -5.53
N GLU A 247 11.30 -11.40 -5.55
CA GLU A 247 11.01 -12.12 -6.80
C GLU A 247 9.85 -11.54 -7.61
N ASN A 248 9.20 -10.48 -7.15
CA ASN A 248 8.15 -9.84 -7.90
C ASN A 248 8.72 -9.24 -9.19
N HIS A 249 8.30 -9.78 -10.34
CA HIS A 249 8.72 -9.34 -11.67
C HIS A 249 8.56 -7.81 -11.86
N TRP A 250 7.51 -7.24 -11.30
CA TRP A 250 7.27 -5.79 -11.31
C TRP A 250 8.32 -5.02 -10.48
N ALA A 251 8.81 -5.57 -9.38
CA ALA A 251 9.87 -4.94 -8.58
C ALA A 251 11.17 -4.84 -9.40
N LYS A 252 11.52 -5.87 -10.17
CA LYS A 252 12.71 -5.86 -11.05
C LYS A 252 12.57 -4.88 -12.22
N ILE A 253 11.35 -4.73 -12.78
CA ILE A 253 11.08 -3.73 -13.82
C ILE A 253 11.18 -2.32 -13.24
N LEU A 254 10.57 -2.10 -12.07
CA LEU A 254 10.61 -0.81 -11.38
C LEU A 254 12.02 -0.44 -10.94
N GLU A 255 12.83 -1.40 -10.51
CA GLU A 255 14.25 -1.19 -10.21
C GLU A 255 15.04 -0.73 -11.45
N LYS A 256 14.76 -1.29 -12.62
CA LYS A 256 15.34 -0.82 -13.89
C LYS A 256 14.87 0.58 -14.26
N MET A 257 13.61 0.94 -13.97
CA MET A 257 13.08 2.29 -14.23
C MET A 257 13.65 3.35 -13.27
N THR A 258 14.24 2.95 -12.14
CA THR A 258 14.96 3.86 -11.22
C THR A 258 16.42 4.10 -11.64
N ILE A 259 16.89 3.54 -12.76
CA ILE A 259 18.20 3.86 -13.33
C ILE A 259 18.11 5.27 -13.93
N ALA A 260 18.86 6.20 -13.33
CA ALA A 260 18.79 7.63 -13.68
C ALA A 260 18.98 7.87 -15.17
N GLU A 261 19.92 7.17 -15.80
CA GLU A 261 20.28 7.35 -17.21
C GLU A 261 19.12 7.02 -18.16
N ILE A 262 18.40 5.92 -17.90
CA ILE A 262 17.24 5.52 -18.72
C ILE A 262 16.12 6.56 -18.57
N GLY A 263 15.82 6.96 -17.35
CA GLY A 263 14.79 7.96 -17.11
C GLY A 263 15.13 9.32 -17.68
N ILE A 264 16.38 9.77 -17.58
CA ILE A 264 16.84 11.02 -18.20
C ILE A 264 16.71 10.92 -19.71
N PHE A 265 17.12 9.81 -20.33
CA PHE A 265 17.01 9.64 -21.78
C PHE A 265 15.55 9.68 -22.25
N ILE A 266 14.66 8.95 -21.59
CA ILE A 266 13.20 8.95 -21.90
C ILE A 266 12.63 10.37 -21.68
N GLY A 267 12.97 11.02 -20.58
CA GLY A 267 12.48 12.36 -20.28
C GLY A 267 12.95 13.38 -21.29
N LEU A 268 14.22 13.36 -21.70
CA LEU A 268 14.78 14.24 -22.73
C LEU A 268 14.16 14.00 -24.11
N SER A 269 13.85 12.73 -24.45
CA SER A 269 13.20 12.39 -25.73
C SER A 269 11.77 12.95 -25.85
N LEU A 270 11.12 13.31 -24.74
CA LEU A 270 9.85 14.03 -24.70
C LEU A 270 10.06 15.53 -24.52
N PHE A 271 10.96 15.93 -23.65
CA PHE A 271 11.16 17.33 -23.26
C PHE A 271 11.71 18.18 -24.41
N ILE A 272 12.72 17.68 -25.13
CA ILE A 272 13.33 18.43 -26.24
C ILE A 272 12.35 18.66 -27.41
N PRO A 273 11.62 17.64 -27.92
CA PRO A 273 10.58 17.89 -28.91
C PRO A 273 9.46 18.79 -28.39
N GLY A 274 9.10 18.67 -27.09
CA GLY A 274 8.13 19.57 -26.46
C GLY A 274 8.58 21.05 -26.49
N ILE A 275 9.85 21.32 -26.18
CA ILE A 275 10.42 22.67 -26.32
C ILE A 275 10.34 23.15 -27.77
N TYR A 276 10.81 22.33 -28.71
CA TYR A 276 10.81 22.70 -30.12
C TYR A 276 9.40 22.99 -30.64
N TRP A 277 8.45 22.15 -30.31
CA TRP A 277 7.06 22.34 -30.72
C TRP A 277 6.42 23.56 -30.05
N SER A 278 6.64 23.78 -28.77
CA SER A 278 6.19 25.00 -28.08
C SER A 278 6.78 26.26 -28.70
N PHE A 279 8.06 26.22 -29.07
CA PHE A 279 8.73 27.34 -29.77
C PHE A 279 8.09 27.61 -31.13
N THR A 280 7.81 26.58 -31.92
CA THR A 280 7.17 26.75 -33.25
C THR A 280 5.75 27.32 -33.13
N LEU A 281 4.97 26.88 -32.14
CA LEU A 281 3.63 27.39 -31.86
C LEU A 281 3.67 28.86 -31.39
N THR A 282 4.61 29.21 -30.52
CA THR A 282 4.81 30.59 -30.06
C THR A 282 5.27 31.51 -31.21
N ARG A 283 6.16 31.02 -32.08
CA ARG A 283 6.57 31.74 -33.28
C ARG A 283 5.39 31.96 -34.23
N HIS A 284 4.53 30.96 -34.42
CA HIS A 284 3.32 31.11 -35.22
C HIS A 284 2.41 32.19 -34.64
N TRP A 285 2.20 32.22 -33.34
CA TRP A 285 1.43 33.25 -32.65
C TRP A 285 2.07 34.67 -32.79
N TYR A 286 3.40 34.75 -32.67
CA TYR A 286 4.12 35.98 -32.91
C TYR A 286 3.88 36.56 -34.35
N MET A 287 3.89 35.68 -35.37
CA MET A 287 3.63 36.08 -36.75
C MET A 287 2.19 36.59 -36.96
N HIS A 288 1.27 36.28 -36.07
CA HIS A 288 -0.09 36.83 -36.05
C HIS A 288 -0.23 38.03 -35.09
N ASN A 289 0.85 38.70 -34.76
CA ASN A 289 0.90 39.86 -33.84
C ASN A 289 0.30 39.56 -32.45
N PHE A 290 0.44 38.31 -31.96
CA PHE A 290 -0.14 37.83 -30.71
C PHE A 290 -1.67 37.97 -30.63
N GLY A 291 -2.35 38.07 -31.78
CA GLY A 291 -3.80 38.13 -31.85
C GLY A 291 -4.50 36.81 -31.59
N GLU A 292 -5.82 36.83 -31.70
CA GLU A 292 -6.65 35.62 -31.52
C GLU A 292 -6.33 34.59 -32.61
N ILE A 293 -6.12 33.34 -32.20
CA ILE A 293 -5.99 32.20 -33.10
C ILE A 293 -7.30 31.43 -33.09
N SER A 294 -8.10 31.59 -34.13
CA SER A 294 -9.42 30.98 -34.26
C SER A 294 -9.38 29.47 -34.54
N ASN A 295 -8.20 28.92 -34.85
CA ASN A 295 -8.08 27.50 -35.19
C ASN A 295 -8.01 26.62 -33.93
N PRO A 296 -9.04 25.79 -33.62
CA PRO A 296 -9.06 24.91 -32.45
C PRO A 296 -7.90 23.91 -32.43
N GLN A 297 -7.32 23.56 -33.61
CA GLN A 297 -6.20 22.63 -33.68
C GLN A 297 -4.94 23.19 -33.02
N VAL A 298 -4.69 24.48 -33.13
CA VAL A 298 -3.54 25.10 -32.48
C VAL A 298 -3.58 24.95 -30.96
N LEU A 299 -4.78 25.05 -30.37
CA LEU A 299 -4.93 24.85 -28.91
C LEU A 299 -4.70 23.39 -28.52
N ARG A 300 -5.13 22.42 -29.33
CA ARG A 300 -4.81 21.00 -29.13
C ARG A 300 -3.31 20.74 -29.19
N ASP A 301 -2.64 21.35 -30.16
CA ASP A 301 -1.18 21.25 -30.32
C ASP A 301 -0.44 21.86 -29.13
N VAL A 302 -0.91 23.02 -28.62
CA VAL A 302 -0.38 23.63 -27.39
C VAL A 302 -0.53 22.70 -26.19
N ILE A 303 -1.71 22.10 -26.00
CA ILE A 303 -1.94 21.15 -24.91
C ILE A 303 -0.99 19.94 -25.02
N ALA A 304 -0.83 19.38 -26.23
CA ALA A 304 0.07 18.26 -26.46
C ALA A 304 1.53 18.63 -26.17
N ALA A 305 2.00 19.77 -26.69
CA ALA A 305 3.36 20.25 -26.44
C ALA A 305 3.62 20.52 -24.96
N CYS A 306 2.70 21.17 -24.25
CA CYS A 306 2.77 21.37 -22.80
C CYS A 306 2.78 20.04 -22.03
N THR A 307 1.98 19.07 -22.47
CA THR A 307 1.97 17.72 -21.85
C THR A 307 3.35 17.08 -21.99
N MET A 308 3.97 17.15 -23.18
CA MET A 308 5.31 16.60 -23.40
C MET A 308 6.36 17.28 -22.53
N LEU A 309 6.30 18.60 -22.35
CA LEU A 309 7.20 19.36 -21.48
C LEU A 309 7.05 18.91 -20.02
N VAL A 310 5.82 18.90 -19.50
CA VAL A 310 5.54 18.54 -18.09
C VAL A 310 5.95 17.11 -17.83
N VAL A 311 5.53 16.17 -18.68
CA VAL A 311 5.84 14.74 -18.54
C VAL A 311 7.34 14.49 -18.68
N GLY A 312 8.00 15.10 -19.66
CA GLY A 312 9.44 14.96 -19.84
C GLY A 312 10.24 15.48 -18.66
N ALA A 313 9.93 16.69 -18.17
CA ALA A 313 10.55 17.26 -16.97
C ALA A 313 10.31 16.39 -15.71
N GLN A 314 9.09 15.89 -15.56
CA GLN A 314 8.70 15.03 -14.44
C GLN A 314 9.45 13.69 -14.45
N ILE A 315 9.64 13.06 -15.62
CA ILE A 315 10.42 11.83 -15.74
C ILE A 315 11.88 12.10 -15.37
N ILE A 316 12.49 13.17 -15.87
CA ILE A 316 13.87 13.55 -15.54
C ILE A 316 14.01 13.78 -14.03
N GLY A 317 13.17 14.65 -13.47
CA GLY A 317 13.21 14.98 -12.03
C GLY A 317 12.97 13.77 -11.14
N GLY A 318 11.98 12.95 -11.47
CA GLY A 318 11.68 11.72 -10.72
C GLY A 318 12.83 10.70 -10.75
N SER A 319 13.49 10.55 -11.90
CA SER A 319 14.64 9.64 -12.06
C SER A 319 15.87 10.14 -11.28
N LEU A 320 16.17 11.41 -11.34
CA LEU A 320 17.26 12.02 -10.56
C LEU A 320 17.00 11.92 -9.05
N PHE A 321 15.75 12.17 -8.61
CA PHE A 321 15.38 12.06 -7.21
C PHE A 321 15.50 10.63 -6.71
N SER A 322 15.04 9.66 -7.48
CA SER A 322 15.15 8.23 -7.14
C SER A 322 16.61 7.78 -7.04
N ALA A 323 17.46 8.24 -7.96
CA ALA A 323 18.89 7.94 -7.94
C ALA A 323 19.62 8.58 -6.73
N ALA A 324 19.29 9.83 -6.42
CA ALA A 324 19.84 10.52 -5.25
C ALA A 324 19.45 9.84 -3.94
N LEU A 325 18.19 9.42 -3.83
CA LEU A 325 17.72 8.67 -2.67
C LEU A 325 18.44 7.32 -2.52
N LYS A 326 18.60 6.59 -3.63
CA LYS A 326 19.36 5.33 -3.65
C LYS A 326 20.78 5.53 -3.18
N ALA A 327 21.49 6.50 -3.74
CA ALA A 327 22.86 6.82 -3.34
C ALA A 327 22.98 7.21 -1.86
N SER A 328 21.99 7.94 -1.33
CA SER A 328 21.96 8.34 0.09
C SER A 328 21.76 7.16 1.04
N ILE A 329 20.98 6.15 0.63
CA ILE A 329 20.79 4.92 1.40
C ILE A 329 22.02 4.03 1.31
N ASP A 330 22.56 3.81 0.12
CA ASP A 330 23.73 2.95 -0.11
C ASP A 330 24.98 3.51 0.59
N SER A 331 25.11 4.83 0.69
CA SER A 331 26.20 5.49 1.45
C SER A 331 26.02 5.46 2.97
N GLY A 332 24.87 4.97 3.46
CA GLY A 332 24.55 4.96 4.90
C GLY A 332 24.21 6.35 5.48
N PHE A 333 24.11 7.39 4.65
CA PHE A 333 23.73 8.74 5.07
C PHE A 333 22.28 8.76 5.62
N ILE A 334 21.40 8.02 4.99
CA ILE A 334 20.04 7.76 5.49
C ILE A 334 20.00 6.34 6.04
N LYS A 335 19.95 6.20 7.37
CA LYS A 335 19.72 4.92 8.03
C LYS A 335 18.22 4.64 8.08
N ILE A 336 17.75 3.70 7.30
CA ILE A 336 16.40 3.15 7.42
C ILE A 336 16.46 2.15 8.59
N ARG A 337 15.92 2.55 9.75
CA ARG A 337 15.83 1.69 10.96
C ARG A 337 14.56 0.86 10.91
#